data_6c3e76b8e482606426dcc47a5d39cfd3
#
_entry.id   6c3e76b8e482606426dcc47a5d39cfd3
#
_cell.length_a   1.000
_cell.length_b   1.000
_cell.length_c   1.000
_cell.angle_alpha   90.00
_cell.angle_beta   90.00
_cell.angle_gamma   90.00
#
_symmetry.space_group_name_H-M   'P 1'
#
loop_
_entity.id
_entity.type
_entity.pdbx_description
1 polymer ?
#
loop_
_entity_poly.entity_id
_entity_poly.type
_entity_poly.pdbx_seq_one_letter_code
_entity_poly.pdbx_strand_id
1 'polypeptide(L)'
;MKKKNLMLFALTISSLTVLASCGQDKPAKSDGEKTTVELAVEDAMTLTRDELFKKAADELGTSGKLKFLATTSRGGKDAAKNAFIAELQKHNPGITSPLEYSSTVDGKIYTTLLAEIENNVKDGYSGAILQDGYQLGKNLDTFVNYIPKEWKEATGVNIERDGNPFALQYNFKTWMANNKNGDTVIDNVWDVTASKYKGKLDTMDPRNENVNMDWLIMLTSDEECDKLKAAYEDASNDNKNIDFSTYASYGEKQKYAYAFIDKFIENAVFHDDDGKAVNKLAQTPGDIGWIVYSKIQNVKESEAITKANLVIGALGSDNDNGATKGASSMKGFGGFMYKHYPTVMPNAKYPYATCAFINLLSTTETGYSVWAVDVGDYPTMPSINKDRTKNGYVDGVNKFPCLNDPTSDWWNDASKGAAVIETPSYIKTKYNSVMAFITRAIAAK
;
A
#
# COMPACT_ATOMS: atom_id res chain seq x y z
N MET A 1 -61.14 -15.79 42.49
CA MET A 1 -61.77 -15.65 41.17
C MET A 1 -61.10 -14.46 40.46
N LYS A 2 -60.14 -14.67 39.54
CA LYS A 2 -59.60 -13.62 38.67
C LYS A 2 -59.40 -14.25 37.29
N LYS A 3 -60.14 -13.70 36.30
CA LYS A 3 -60.11 -14.11 34.89
C LYS A 3 -58.78 -13.67 34.30
N LYS A 4 -58.06 -14.57 33.62
CA LYS A 4 -56.92 -14.28 32.76
C LYS A 4 -57.43 -14.11 31.33
N ASN A 5 -57.24 -12.93 30.79
CA ASN A 5 -57.48 -12.64 29.35
C ASN A 5 -56.32 -13.20 28.54
N LEU A 6 -56.63 -14.07 27.60
CA LEU A 6 -55.72 -14.58 26.58
C LEU A 6 -55.72 -13.60 25.41
N MET A 7 -54.62 -12.94 25.15
CA MET A 7 -54.47 -12.02 24.01
C MET A 7 -53.86 -12.81 22.85
N LEU A 8 -54.66 -12.98 21.81
CA LEU A 8 -54.29 -13.66 20.57
C LEU A 8 -53.46 -12.63 19.73
N PHE A 9 -52.20 -12.92 19.49
CA PHE A 9 -51.37 -12.17 18.53
C PHE A 9 -51.53 -12.78 17.15
N ALA A 10 -52.19 -12.02 16.26
CA ALA A 10 -52.26 -12.38 14.84
C ALA A 10 -50.93 -12.01 14.17
N LEU A 11 -50.22 -13.03 13.64
CA LEU A 11 -49.07 -12.85 12.78
C LEU A 11 -49.56 -12.39 11.40
N THR A 12 -49.33 -11.14 11.07
CA THR A 12 -49.42 -10.66 9.69
C THR A 12 -48.10 -10.97 8.98
N ILE A 13 -48.16 -11.87 8.05
CA ILE A 13 -47.08 -12.19 7.11
C ILE A 13 -47.05 -11.02 6.11
N SER A 14 -46.06 -10.11 6.28
CA SER A 14 -45.75 -9.09 5.28
C SER A 14 -44.89 -9.73 4.20
N SER A 15 -45.45 -9.88 3.01
CA SER A 15 -44.77 -10.25 1.80
C SER A 15 -43.61 -9.25 1.51
N LEU A 16 -42.36 -9.71 1.66
CA LEU A 16 -41.19 -8.98 1.13
C LEU A 16 -41.30 -9.03 -0.41
N THR A 17 -41.68 -7.91 -0.98
CA THR A 17 -41.40 -7.62 -2.39
C THR A 17 -39.89 -7.40 -2.53
N VAL A 18 -39.22 -8.34 -3.16
CA VAL A 18 -37.86 -8.18 -3.66
C VAL A 18 -37.91 -7.06 -4.70
N LEU A 19 -37.52 -5.86 -4.30
CA LEU A 19 -37.18 -4.81 -5.25
C LEU A 19 -35.89 -5.28 -5.93
N ALA A 20 -36.05 -5.77 -7.16
CA ALA A 20 -34.93 -5.88 -8.09
C ALA A 20 -34.33 -4.48 -8.23
N SER A 21 -33.17 -4.26 -7.61
CA SER A 21 -32.33 -3.11 -7.88
C SER A 21 -31.92 -3.20 -9.34
N CYS A 22 -32.65 -2.49 -10.20
CA CYS A 22 -32.11 -2.11 -11.50
C CYS A 22 -30.82 -1.36 -11.23
N GLY A 23 -29.69 -1.95 -11.62
CA GLY A 23 -28.46 -1.22 -11.73
C GLY A 23 -28.73 0.01 -12.61
N GLN A 24 -28.67 1.18 -12.00
CA GLN A 24 -28.55 2.40 -12.79
C GLN A 24 -27.21 2.32 -13.48
N ASP A 25 -27.23 2.06 -14.77
CA ASP A 25 -26.09 2.30 -15.62
C ASP A 25 -25.62 3.73 -15.34
N LYS A 26 -24.35 3.86 -14.87
CA LYS A 26 -23.68 5.17 -14.83
C LYS A 26 -23.92 5.80 -16.20
N PRO A 27 -24.31 7.11 -16.27
CA PRO A 27 -24.42 7.76 -17.57
C PRO A 27 -23.09 7.56 -18.28
N ALA A 28 -23.11 6.84 -19.40
CA ALA A 28 -21.95 6.69 -20.24
C ALA A 28 -21.42 8.09 -20.54
N LYS A 29 -20.13 8.36 -20.25
CA LYS A 29 -19.48 9.56 -20.76
C LYS A 29 -19.81 9.65 -22.24
N SER A 30 -20.36 10.76 -22.70
CA SER A 30 -20.51 11.00 -24.13
C SER A 30 -19.11 10.95 -24.73
N ASP A 31 -18.88 10.03 -25.65
CA ASP A 31 -17.60 9.89 -26.32
C ASP A 31 -17.17 11.25 -26.89
N GLY A 32 -16.14 11.87 -26.29
CA GLY A 32 -15.36 12.90 -26.94
C GLY A 32 -15.11 14.22 -26.22
N GLU A 33 -15.83 14.61 -25.19
CA GLU A 33 -15.59 15.93 -24.59
C GLU A 33 -14.97 15.82 -23.18
N LYS A 34 -13.72 16.31 -23.05
CA LYS A 34 -13.00 16.32 -21.77
C LYS A 34 -13.61 17.36 -20.83
N THR A 35 -13.66 17.02 -19.55
CA THR A 35 -14.07 17.96 -18.49
C THR A 35 -13.03 19.08 -18.33
N THR A 36 -13.42 20.18 -17.70
CA THR A 36 -12.50 21.27 -17.35
C THR A 36 -11.36 20.80 -16.45
N VAL A 37 -11.60 19.83 -15.56
CA VAL A 37 -10.57 19.24 -14.70
C VAL A 37 -9.61 18.40 -15.52
N GLU A 38 -10.09 17.53 -16.41
CA GLU A 38 -9.23 16.73 -17.29
C GLU A 38 -8.33 17.62 -18.16
N LEU A 39 -8.87 18.70 -18.73
CA LEU A 39 -8.08 19.65 -19.50
C LEU A 39 -7.04 20.39 -18.65
N ALA A 40 -7.38 20.80 -17.43
CA ALA A 40 -6.43 21.43 -16.52
C ALA A 40 -5.31 20.48 -16.09
N VAL A 41 -5.62 19.19 -15.86
CA VAL A 41 -4.62 18.18 -15.51
C VAL A 41 -3.70 17.88 -16.69
N GLU A 42 -4.24 17.76 -17.90
CA GLU A 42 -3.41 17.59 -19.12
C GLU A 42 -2.48 18.76 -19.36
N ASP A 43 -2.97 20.00 -19.20
CA ASP A 43 -2.13 21.18 -19.27
C ASP A 43 -1.04 21.14 -18.18
N ALA A 44 -1.41 20.82 -16.93
CA ALA A 44 -0.48 20.70 -15.80
C ALA A 44 0.66 19.68 -16.05
N MET A 45 0.39 18.59 -16.80
CA MET A 45 1.42 17.59 -17.17
C MET A 45 2.47 18.12 -18.12
N THR A 46 2.23 19.26 -18.77
CA THR A 46 3.18 19.89 -19.71
C THR A 46 4.00 21.02 -19.11
N LEU A 47 3.55 21.57 -17.98
CA LEU A 47 4.13 22.72 -17.32
C LEU A 47 5.41 22.37 -16.56
N THR A 48 6.35 23.30 -16.50
CA THR A 48 7.42 23.27 -15.50
C THR A 48 6.83 23.49 -14.10
N ARG A 49 7.55 23.11 -13.07
CA ARG A 49 7.09 23.31 -11.68
C ARG A 49 6.77 24.78 -11.40
N ASP A 50 7.60 25.71 -11.83
CA ASP A 50 7.36 27.15 -11.63
C ASP A 50 6.07 27.64 -12.29
N GLU A 51 5.84 27.26 -13.55
CA GLU A 51 4.61 27.57 -14.27
C GLU A 51 3.37 26.95 -13.61
N LEU A 52 3.49 25.67 -13.14
CA LEU A 52 2.42 24.99 -12.43
C LEU A 52 2.07 25.69 -11.11
N PHE A 53 3.10 26.06 -10.31
CA PHE A 53 2.87 26.76 -9.06
C PHE A 53 2.30 28.17 -9.27
N LYS A 54 2.68 28.84 -10.37
CA LYS A 54 2.06 30.10 -10.75
C LYS A 54 0.56 29.93 -11.02
N LYS A 55 0.16 28.96 -11.84
CA LYS A 55 -1.26 28.65 -12.09
C LYS A 55 -2.01 28.25 -10.81
N ALA A 56 -1.39 27.46 -9.96
CA ALA A 56 -1.94 27.06 -8.66
C ALA A 56 -2.18 28.26 -7.74
N ALA A 57 -1.25 29.22 -7.71
CA ALA A 57 -1.37 30.44 -6.92
C ALA A 57 -2.45 31.37 -7.46
N ASP A 58 -2.56 31.50 -8.80
CA ASP A 58 -3.62 32.27 -9.47
C ASP A 58 -5.01 31.65 -9.19
N GLU A 59 -5.11 30.31 -9.25
CA GLU A 59 -6.34 29.56 -8.99
C GLU A 59 -6.83 29.68 -7.54
N LEU A 60 -5.91 29.57 -6.56
CA LEU A 60 -6.23 29.68 -5.14
C LEU A 60 -6.55 31.12 -4.71
N GLY A 61 -5.91 32.13 -5.33
CA GLY A 61 -5.94 33.49 -4.82
C GLY A 61 -5.43 33.54 -3.37
N THR A 62 -5.88 34.54 -2.59
CA THR A 62 -5.44 34.70 -1.18
C THR A 62 -6.26 33.88 -0.17
N SER A 63 -7.44 33.42 -0.55
CA SER A 63 -8.42 32.78 0.37
C SER A 63 -8.80 31.35 0.00
N GLY A 64 -8.36 30.85 -1.16
CA GLY A 64 -8.64 29.48 -1.60
C GLY A 64 -7.98 28.45 -0.70
N LYS A 65 -8.64 27.30 -0.53
CA LYS A 65 -8.14 26.17 0.25
C LYS A 65 -8.27 24.89 -0.55
N LEU A 66 -7.15 24.29 -0.88
CA LEU A 66 -7.06 22.94 -1.40
C LEU A 66 -7.46 21.97 -0.29
N LYS A 67 -8.53 21.22 -0.47
CA LYS A 67 -8.90 20.09 0.38
C LYS A 67 -8.32 18.82 -0.18
N PHE A 68 -7.56 18.08 0.64
CA PHE A 68 -6.84 16.88 0.24
C PHE A 68 -7.08 15.75 1.25
N LEU A 69 -7.49 14.56 0.78
CA LEU A 69 -7.76 13.40 1.62
C LEU A 69 -6.74 12.29 1.35
N ALA A 70 -6.25 11.62 2.38
CA ALA A 70 -5.28 10.56 2.20
C ALA A 70 -5.45 9.41 3.19
N THR A 71 -4.90 8.25 2.85
CA THR A 71 -4.76 7.10 3.77
C THR A 71 -3.63 7.29 4.80
N THR A 72 -2.77 8.27 4.57
CA THR A 72 -1.66 8.62 5.46
C THR A 72 -1.70 10.09 5.90
N SER A 73 -1.35 10.36 7.15
CA SER A 73 -1.23 11.74 7.64
C SER A 73 0.07 12.45 7.21
N ARG A 74 1.00 11.74 6.56
CA ARG A 74 2.36 12.23 6.27
C ARG A 74 2.35 13.50 5.43
N GLY A 75 1.62 13.55 4.31
CA GLY A 75 1.56 14.72 3.43
C GLY A 75 1.01 16.00 4.09
N GLY A 76 0.29 15.87 5.20
CA GLY A 76 -0.19 17.00 6.00
C GLY A 76 0.79 17.51 7.06
N LYS A 77 1.98 16.92 7.20
CA LYS A 77 3.00 17.38 8.15
C LYS A 77 3.56 18.75 7.78
N ASP A 78 4.02 19.48 8.79
CA ASP A 78 4.48 20.86 8.63
C ASP A 78 5.56 21.04 7.55
N ALA A 79 6.48 20.08 7.41
CA ALA A 79 7.52 20.15 6.38
C ALA A 79 6.94 20.25 4.96
N ALA A 80 6.03 19.33 4.59
CA ALA A 80 5.38 19.34 3.27
C ALA A 80 4.43 20.54 3.11
N LYS A 81 3.65 20.85 4.14
CA LYS A 81 2.74 21.99 4.15
C LYS A 81 3.46 23.32 3.97
N ASN A 82 4.53 23.55 4.75
CA ASN A 82 5.31 24.78 4.67
C ASN A 82 6.04 24.90 3.33
N ALA A 83 6.54 23.79 2.77
CA ALA A 83 7.13 23.78 1.45
C ALA A 83 6.10 24.18 0.37
N PHE A 84 4.87 23.66 0.45
CA PHE A 84 3.79 24.02 -0.48
C PHE A 84 3.45 25.51 -0.40
N ILE A 85 3.31 26.04 0.82
CA ILE A 85 3.05 27.47 1.05
C ILE A 85 4.20 28.31 0.46
N ALA A 86 5.46 27.95 0.73
CA ALA A 86 6.62 28.70 0.26
C ALA A 86 6.70 28.75 -1.29
N GLU A 87 6.40 27.66 -1.97
CA GLU A 87 6.34 27.63 -3.43
C GLU A 87 5.22 28.54 -3.99
N LEU A 88 4.02 28.48 -3.43
CA LEU A 88 2.90 29.33 -3.83
C LEU A 88 3.19 30.82 -3.58
N GLN A 89 3.85 31.18 -2.47
CA GLN A 89 4.19 32.55 -2.10
C GLN A 89 5.20 33.22 -3.03
N LYS A 90 5.96 32.45 -3.81
CA LYS A 90 6.83 33.01 -4.86
C LYS A 90 6.00 33.78 -5.92
N HIS A 91 4.74 33.34 -6.14
CA HIS A 91 3.84 33.90 -7.14
C HIS A 91 2.73 34.77 -6.53
N ASN A 92 2.29 34.46 -5.32
CA ASN A 92 1.30 35.24 -4.59
C ASN A 92 1.60 35.27 -3.08
N PRO A 93 2.34 36.30 -2.60
CA PRO A 93 2.74 36.43 -1.19
C PRO A 93 1.58 36.49 -0.20
N GLY A 94 0.36 36.79 -0.67
CA GLY A 94 -0.85 36.85 0.17
C GLY A 94 -1.40 35.48 0.58
N ILE A 95 -0.90 34.38 0.02
CA ILE A 95 -1.33 33.03 0.36
C ILE A 95 -0.69 32.61 1.69
N THR A 96 -1.52 32.29 2.70
CA THR A 96 -1.03 31.91 4.04
C THR A 96 -1.50 30.56 4.54
N SER A 97 -2.65 30.06 4.08
CA SER A 97 -3.24 28.79 4.55
C SER A 97 -3.97 28.06 3.41
N PRO A 98 -3.24 27.65 2.35
CA PRO A 98 -3.85 27.13 1.13
C PRO A 98 -4.25 25.65 1.21
N LEU A 99 -3.90 24.92 2.27
CA LEU A 99 -4.06 23.48 2.36
C LEU A 99 -4.87 23.06 3.60
N GLU A 100 -5.94 22.30 3.36
CA GLU A 100 -6.66 21.51 4.35
C GLU A 100 -6.43 20.03 4.05
N TYR A 101 -5.58 19.41 4.85
CA TYR A 101 -5.21 17.99 4.66
C TYR A 101 -5.88 17.14 5.75
N SER A 102 -6.58 16.12 5.33
CA SER A 102 -7.25 15.14 6.19
C SER A 102 -6.75 13.73 5.91
N SER A 103 -6.77 12.86 6.90
CA SER A 103 -6.44 11.44 6.71
C SER A 103 -7.53 10.54 7.30
N THR A 104 -7.74 9.40 6.64
CA THR A 104 -8.70 8.37 7.07
C THR A 104 -8.18 6.99 6.67
N VAL A 105 -8.83 5.93 7.17
CA VAL A 105 -8.49 4.54 6.83
C VAL A 105 -8.99 4.17 5.43
N ASP A 106 -8.33 3.21 4.78
CA ASP A 106 -8.59 2.79 3.40
C ASP A 106 -10.06 2.48 3.12
N GLY A 107 -10.73 1.72 3.98
CA GLY A 107 -12.12 1.36 3.79
C GLY A 107 -13.10 2.54 3.76
N LYS A 108 -12.71 3.71 4.31
CA LYS A 108 -13.56 4.91 4.34
C LYS A 108 -13.22 5.91 3.24
N ILE A 109 -11.97 5.96 2.78
CA ILE A 109 -11.54 6.97 1.81
C ILE A 109 -12.33 6.87 0.51
N TYR A 110 -12.46 5.68 -0.05
CA TYR A 110 -13.21 5.46 -1.30
C TYR A 110 -14.70 5.78 -1.14
N THR A 111 -15.32 5.36 -0.03
CA THR A 111 -16.72 5.68 0.25
C THR A 111 -16.95 7.19 0.30
N THR A 112 -16.04 7.94 0.94
CA THR A 112 -16.13 9.40 1.03
C THR A 112 -15.97 10.04 -0.34
N LEU A 113 -14.91 9.70 -1.07
CA LEU A 113 -14.60 10.33 -2.36
C LEU A 113 -15.65 10.00 -3.44
N LEU A 114 -16.09 8.74 -3.51
CA LEU A 114 -17.11 8.33 -4.47
C LEU A 114 -18.46 8.99 -4.19
N ALA A 115 -18.83 9.15 -2.92
CA ALA A 115 -20.06 9.90 -2.55
C ALA A 115 -19.96 11.37 -2.93
N GLU A 116 -18.81 12.03 -2.80
CA GLU A 116 -18.61 13.42 -3.25
C GLU A 116 -18.71 13.56 -4.77
N ILE A 117 -18.16 12.58 -5.52
CA ILE A 117 -18.29 12.56 -6.98
C ILE A 117 -19.73 12.36 -7.41
N GLU A 118 -20.41 11.37 -6.85
CA GLU A 118 -21.80 11.04 -7.17
C GLU A 118 -22.75 12.23 -6.91
N ASN A 119 -22.54 12.92 -5.79
CA ASN A 119 -23.34 14.07 -5.40
C ASN A 119 -22.83 15.40 -6.00
N ASN A 120 -21.79 15.37 -6.83
CA ASN A 120 -21.18 16.54 -7.47
C ASN A 120 -20.86 17.67 -6.47
N VAL A 121 -20.24 17.31 -5.34
CA VAL A 121 -19.89 18.25 -4.28
C VAL A 121 -18.84 19.24 -4.78
N LYS A 122 -19.19 20.53 -4.83
CA LYS A 122 -18.33 21.58 -5.43
C LYS A 122 -17.17 22.03 -4.53
N ASP A 123 -17.37 21.99 -3.22
CA ASP A 123 -16.36 22.35 -2.22
C ASP A 123 -15.82 21.12 -1.47
N GLY A 124 -15.82 19.97 -2.14
CA GLY A 124 -15.28 18.72 -1.65
C GLY A 124 -13.76 18.62 -1.79
N TYR A 125 -13.25 17.41 -1.63
CA TYR A 125 -11.83 17.13 -1.85
C TYR A 125 -11.47 17.32 -3.32
N SER A 126 -10.35 18.01 -3.57
CA SER A 126 -9.81 18.21 -4.93
C SER A 126 -8.78 17.14 -5.31
N GLY A 127 -8.16 16.50 -4.33
CA GLY A 127 -7.22 15.41 -4.56
C GLY A 127 -7.14 14.43 -3.40
N ALA A 128 -6.53 13.29 -3.67
CA ALA A 128 -6.35 12.25 -2.66
C ALA A 128 -5.02 11.50 -2.84
N ILE A 129 -4.56 10.80 -1.79
CA ILE A 129 -3.58 9.70 -1.86
C ILE A 129 -4.27 8.42 -1.43
N LEU A 130 -4.32 7.46 -2.33
CA LEU A 130 -5.00 6.18 -2.19
C LEU A 130 -3.97 5.04 -2.02
N GLN A 131 -4.37 3.93 -1.41
CA GLN A 131 -3.48 2.81 -1.14
C GLN A 131 -4.06 1.46 -1.56
N ASP A 132 -5.37 1.23 -1.42
CA ASP A 132 -6.03 -0.03 -1.74
C ASP A 132 -6.05 -0.29 -3.26
N GLY A 133 -5.24 -1.25 -3.71
CA GLY A 133 -5.10 -1.60 -5.12
C GLY A 133 -6.38 -2.14 -5.74
N TYR A 134 -7.19 -2.91 -4.99
CA TYR A 134 -8.46 -3.42 -5.49
C TYR A 134 -9.49 -2.31 -5.74
N GLN A 135 -9.69 -1.45 -4.75
CA GLN A 135 -10.63 -0.34 -4.89
C GLN A 135 -10.18 0.64 -5.96
N LEU A 136 -8.88 0.91 -6.04
CA LEU A 136 -8.33 1.72 -7.12
C LEU A 136 -8.57 1.06 -8.48
N GLY A 137 -8.26 -0.22 -8.63
CA GLY A 137 -8.47 -0.97 -9.85
C GLY A 137 -9.92 -0.94 -10.35
N LYS A 138 -10.90 -0.91 -9.43
CA LYS A 138 -12.34 -0.75 -9.76
C LYS A 138 -12.69 0.66 -10.27
N ASN A 139 -11.95 1.66 -9.85
CA ASN A 139 -12.29 3.07 -10.01
C ASN A 139 -11.24 3.84 -10.83
N LEU A 140 -10.39 3.14 -11.63
CA LEU A 140 -9.35 3.78 -12.43
C LEU A 140 -9.89 4.89 -13.33
N ASP A 141 -11.06 4.67 -13.96
CA ASP A 141 -11.69 5.64 -14.85
C ASP A 141 -12.49 6.73 -14.12
N THR A 142 -12.56 6.65 -12.79
CA THR A 142 -13.32 7.60 -11.97
C THR A 142 -12.44 8.78 -11.54
N PHE A 143 -11.18 8.51 -11.25
CA PHE A 143 -10.21 9.53 -10.84
C PHE A 143 -9.38 10.01 -12.04
N VAL A 144 -8.90 11.26 -11.96
CA VAL A 144 -8.03 11.81 -13.00
C VAL A 144 -6.57 11.59 -12.62
N ASN A 145 -5.86 10.83 -13.47
CA ASN A 145 -4.45 10.54 -13.26
C ASN A 145 -3.59 11.76 -13.65
N TYR A 146 -2.71 12.20 -12.76
CA TYR A 146 -1.74 13.25 -13.02
C TYR A 146 -0.32 12.68 -12.89
N ILE A 147 0.49 12.85 -13.91
CA ILE A 147 1.90 12.47 -13.91
C ILE A 147 2.74 13.75 -13.95
N PRO A 148 3.53 14.08 -12.92
CA PRO A 148 4.40 15.24 -12.95
C PRO A 148 5.40 15.19 -14.09
N LYS A 149 5.58 16.31 -14.81
CA LYS A 149 6.51 16.39 -15.94
C LYS A 149 7.93 15.98 -15.54
N GLU A 150 8.43 16.51 -14.42
CA GLU A 150 9.78 16.24 -13.93
C GLU A 150 9.97 14.75 -13.60
N TRP A 151 8.91 14.07 -13.10
CA TRP A 151 8.96 12.64 -12.87
C TRP A 151 9.01 11.88 -14.19
N LYS A 152 8.13 12.22 -15.13
CA LYS A 152 8.04 11.56 -16.43
C LYS A 152 9.33 11.66 -17.25
N GLU A 153 10.04 12.79 -17.14
CA GLU A 153 11.28 13.07 -17.88
C GLU A 153 12.54 12.58 -17.13
N ALA A 154 12.41 12.13 -15.89
CA ALA A 154 13.54 11.68 -15.10
C ALA A 154 14.10 10.34 -15.62
N THR A 155 15.43 10.25 -15.66
CA THR A 155 16.09 8.99 -16.02
C THR A 155 15.88 7.93 -14.94
N GLY A 156 15.49 6.73 -15.35
CA GLY A 156 15.32 5.58 -14.46
C GLY A 156 13.90 5.39 -13.91
N VAL A 157 12.91 6.23 -14.28
CA VAL A 157 11.50 5.97 -13.97
C VAL A 157 10.96 4.84 -14.86
N ASN A 158 10.05 4.06 -14.29
CA ASN A 158 9.31 3.05 -15.04
C ASN A 158 7.87 3.53 -15.25
N ILE A 159 7.61 4.18 -16.40
CA ILE A 159 6.30 4.79 -16.72
C ILE A 159 5.20 3.73 -16.83
N GLU A 160 5.51 2.55 -17.38
CA GLU A 160 4.54 1.47 -17.54
C GLU A 160 4.08 0.94 -16.19
N ARG A 161 5.00 0.75 -15.25
CA ARG A 161 4.73 0.20 -13.92
C ARG A 161 4.13 1.24 -12.95
N ASP A 162 4.60 2.50 -13.02
CA ASP A 162 4.36 3.50 -11.98
C ASP A 162 3.68 4.78 -12.47
N GLY A 163 3.38 4.89 -13.76
CA GLY A 163 2.77 6.09 -14.35
C GLY A 163 1.25 6.03 -14.50
N ASN A 164 0.65 4.83 -14.56
CA ASN A 164 -0.80 4.72 -14.75
C ASN A 164 -1.39 3.50 -14.01
N PRO A 165 -1.97 3.73 -12.82
CA PRO A 165 -2.06 5.01 -12.08
C PRO A 165 -0.68 5.47 -11.56
N PHE A 166 -0.49 6.79 -11.47
CA PHE A 166 0.75 7.36 -10.99
C PHE A 166 1.00 6.97 -9.53
N ALA A 167 2.18 6.43 -9.25
CA ALA A 167 2.61 6.06 -7.92
C ALA A 167 3.63 7.08 -7.38
N LEU A 168 3.32 7.71 -6.25
CA LEU A 168 4.24 8.62 -5.55
C LEU A 168 5.41 7.86 -4.93
N GLN A 169 5.10 6.71 -4.33
CA GLN A 169 6.07 5.89 -3.59
C GLN A 169 5.59 4.45 -3.49
N TYR A 170 6.53 3.59 -3.14
CA TYR A 170 6.26 2.26 -2.62
C TYR A 170 6.33 2.25 -1.10
N ASN A 171 5.41 1.55 -0.49
CA ASN A 171 5.53 1.06 0.87
C ASN A 171 5.83 -0.43 0.82
N PHE A 172 6.47 -0.96 1.86
CA PHE A 172 7.02 -2.30 1.79
C PHE A 172 6.58 -3.18 2.96
N LYS A 173 6.08 -4.38 2.65
CA LYS A 173 5.94 -5.50 3.59
C LYS A 173 7.02 -6.53 3.32
N THR A 174 7.54 -7.14 4.38
CA THR A 174 8.63 -8.11 4.26
C THR A 174 8.53 -9.20 5.32
N TRP A 175 9.29 -10.25 5.09
CA TRP A 175 9.50 -11.32 6.05
C TRP A 175 10.39 -10.85 7.19
N MET A 176 9.98 -11.13 8.42
CA MET A 176 10.76 -10.89 9.62
C MET A 176 10.79 -12.16 10.46
N ALA A 177 11.88 -12.38 11.19
CA ALA A 177 11.99 -13.48 12.13
C ALA A 177 12.65 -13.03 13.43
N ASN A 178 12.21 -13.56 14.56
CA ASN A 178 12.92 -13.42 15.81
C ASN A 178 13.95 -14.57 15.94
N ASN A 179 15.19 -14.29 15.55
CA ASN A 179 16.27 -15.26 15.53
C ASN A 179 17.12 -15.28 16.81
N LYS A 180 16.54 -14.93 17.96
CA LYS A 180 17.28 -14.91 19.24
C LYS A 180 17.94 -16.24 19.58
N ASN A 181 17.33 -17.35 19.16
CA ASN A 181 17.85 -18.68 19.42
C ASN A 181 18.84 -19.16 18.34
N GLY A 182 19.03 -18.40 17.24
CA GLY A 182 19.98 -18.71 16.18
C GLY A 182 19.49 -19.72 15.11
N ASP A 183 18.20 -20.13 15.17
CA ASP A 183 17.63 -21.19 14.34
C ASP A 183 16.47 -20.72 13.44
N THR A 184 16.14 -19.43 13.47
CA THR A 184 14.99 -18.86 12.78
C THR A 184 15.46 -17.93 11.67
N VAL A 185 15.77 -18.49 10.51
CA VAL A 185 16.16 -17.76 9.29
C VAL A 185 15.16 -18.09 8.19
N ILE A 186 14.76 -17.09 7.41
CA ILE A 186 13.90 -17.22 6.24
C ILE A 186 14.72 -16.80 5.03
N ASP A 187 15.14 -17.76 4.21
CA ASP A 187 15.87 -17.54 2.96
C ASP A 187 15.13 -18.10 1.72
N ASN A 188 14.03 -18.80 1.98
CA ASN A 188 13.09 -19.29 0.97
C ASN A 188 11.66 -19.02 1.44
N VAL A 189 10.78 -18.55 0.56
CA VAL A 189 9.38 -18.26 0.91
C VAL A 189 8.65 -19.50 1.45
N TRP A 190 9.02 -20.72 1.02
CA TRP A 190 8.40 -21.94 1.52
C TRP A 190 8.81 -22.31 2.94
N ASP A 191 9.83 -21.67 3.51
CA ASP A 191 10.17 -21.89 4.92
C ASP A 191 9.03 -21.52 5.85
N VAL A 192 8.29 -20.46 5.51
CA VAL A 192 7.16 -20.00 6.32
C VAL A 192 5.97 -20.95 6.33
N THR A 193 5.94 -21.92 5.39
CA THR A 193 4.89 -22.95 5.30
C THR A 193 5.19 -24.19 6.14
N ALA A 194 6.38 -24.28 6.72
CA ALA A 194 6.78 -25.42 7.56
C ALA A 194 5.88 -25.54 8.80
N SER A 195 5.57 -26.78 9.17
CA SER A 195 4.68 -27.07 10.32
C SER A 195 5.22 -26.55 11.65
N LYS A 196 6.54 -26.35 11.78
CA LYS A 196 7.15 -25.74 12.97
C LYS A 196 6.69 -24.31 13.24
N TYR A 197 6.15 -23.61 12.22
CA TYR A 197 5.64 -22.25 12.30
C TYR A 197 4.12 -22.17 12.47
N LYS A 198 3.42 -23.29 12.61
CA LYS A 198 1.98 -23.30 12.89
C LYS A 198 1.68 -22.53 14.16
N GLY A 199 0.86 -21.46 14.03
CA GLY A 199 0.55 -20.55 15.15
C GLY A 199 1.71 -19.63 15.57
N LYS A 200 2.72 -19.42 14.70
CA LYS A 200 3.89 -18.58 14.96
C LYS A 200 4.18 -17.57 13.85
N LEU A 201 3.32 -17.47 12.84
CA LEU A 201 3.47 -16.51 11.75
C LEU A 201 2.57 -15.30 12.03
N ASP A 202 3.14 -14.25 12.55
CA ASP A 202 2.42 -13.02 12.91
C ASP A 202 2.15 -12.15 11.70
N THR A 203 0.87 -11.82 11.45
CA THR A 203 0.45 -10.97 10.32
C THR A 203 -0.92 -10.36 10.56
N MET A 204 -1.36 -9.46 9.71
CA MET A 204 -2.73 -8.96 9.73
C MET A 204 -3.68 -9.87 8.97
N ASP A 205 -4.95 -9.91 9.42
CA ASP A 205 -6.00 -10.65 8.75
C ASP A 205 -6.29 -10.03 7.37
N PRO A 206 -6.09 -10.77 6.26
CA PRO A 206 -6.30 -10.23 4.92
C PRO A 206 -7.75 -9.84 4.62
N ARG A 207 -8.72 -10.29 5.43
CA ARG A 207 -10.13 -9.87 5.30
C ARG A 207 -10.37 -8.45 5.83
N ASN A 208 -9.49 -7.95 6.68
CA ASN A 208 -9.59 -6.66 7.33
C ASN A 208 -8.51 -5.68 6.87
N GLU A 209 -7.49 -6.18 6.19
CA GLU A 209 -6.34 -5.42 5.72
C GLU A 209 -6.12 -5.66 4.22
N ASN A 210 -6.49 -4.67 3.42
CA ASN A 210 -6.53 -4.78 1.96
C ASN A 210 -5.15 -5.04 1.35
N VAL A 211 -4.08 -4.48 1.91
CA VAL A 211 -2.71 -4.69 1.42
C VAL A 211 -2.29 -6.16 1.49
N ASN A 212 -2.68 -6.88 2.56
CA ASN A 212 -2.44 -8.32 2.63
C ASN A 212 -3.30 -9.09 1.62
N MET A 213 -4.55 -8.69 1.41
CA MET A 213 -5.41 -9.28 0.40
C MET A 213 -4.82 -9.08 -1.00
N ASP A 214 -4.41 -7.86 -1.32
CA ASP A 214 -3.81 -7.50 -2.61
C ASP A 214 -2.52 -8.28 -2.87
N TRP A 215 -1.65 -8.41 -1.87
CA TRP A 215 -0.47 -9.26 -1.96
C TRP A 215 -0.81 -10.71 -2.30
N LEU A 216 -1.72 -11.33 -1.53
CA LEU A 216 -2.12 -12.73 -1.78
C LEU A 216 -2.74 -12.92 -3.18
N ILE A 217 -3.45 -11.92 -3.67
CA ILE A 217 -3.96 -11.92 -5.05
C ILE A 217 -2.81 -11.85 -6.06
N MET A 218 -1.85 -10.95 -5.86
CA MET A 218 -0.70 -10.82 -6.75
C MET A 218 0.10 -12.12 -6.89
N LEU A 219 0.19 -12.93 -5.82
CA LEU A 219 0.85 -14.24 -5.88
C LEU A 219 0.26 -15.19 -6.93
N THR A 220 -0.99 -14.97 -7.36
CA THR A 220 -1.65 -15.81 -8.37
C THR A 220 -1.32 -15.42 -9.81
N SER A 221 -0.51 -14.38 -10.04
CA SER A 221 -0.03 -14.02 -11.38
C SER A 221 0.94 -15.08 -11.90
N ASP A 222 1.07 -15.18 -13.22
CA ASP A 222 1.93 -16.19 -13.84
C ASP A 222 3.39 -15.99 -13.44
N GLU A 223 3.85 -14.73 -13.33
CA GLU A 223 5.20 -14.38 -12.89
C GLU A 223 5.48 -14.86 -11.47
N GLU A 224 4.57 -14.55 -10.53
CA GLU A 224 4.77 -14.91 -9.12
C GLU A 224 4.59 -16.43 -8.90
N CYS A 225 3.72 -17.08 -9.68
CA CYS A 225 3.61 -18.53 -9.68
C CYS A 225 4.89 -19.21 -10.15
N ASP A 226 5.55 -18.68 -11.17
CA ASP A 226 6.84 -19.21 -11.65
C ASP A 226 7.95 -19.01 -10.59
N LYS A 227 7.98 -17.86 -9.89
CA LYS A 227 8.88 -17.63 -8.73
C LYS A 227 8.63 -18.64 -7.59
N LEU A 228 7.34 -18.82 -7.23
CA LEU A 228 6.95 -19.78 -6.19
C LEU A 228 7.34 -21.22 -6.55
N LYS A 229 7.13 -21.62 -7.81
CA LYS A 229 7.53 -22.93 -8.31
C LYS A 229 9.03 -23.13 -8.20
N ALA A 230 9.83 -22.19 -8.70
CA ALA A 230 11.30 -22.26 -8.66
C ALA A 230 11.80 -22.33 -7.20
N ALA A 231 11.22 -21.52 -6.30
CA ALA A 231 11.55 -21.56 -4.89
C ALA A 231 11.18 -22.90 -4.23
N TYR A 232 10.06 -23.52 -4.64
CA TYR A 232 9.68 -24.85 -4.12
C TYR A 232 10.66 -25.95 -4.55
N GLU A 233 11.16 -25.88 -5.78
CA GLU A 233 12.16 -26.83 -6.28
C GLU A 233 13.47 -26.75 -5.49
N ASP A 234 13.81 -25.57 -4.98
CA ASP A 234 15.00 -25.31 -4.14
C ASP A 234 14.72 -25.48 -2.62
N ALA A 235 13.48 -25.65 -2.20
CA ALA A 235 13.14 -25.75 -0.78
C ALA A 235 13.75 -26.99 -0.12
N SER A 236 13.94 -26.94 1.21
CA SER A 236 14.36 -28.08 1.99
C SER A 236 13.32 -29.23 1.94
N ASN A 237 13.76 -30.47 2.17
CA ASN A 237 12.85 -31.62 2.18
C ASN A 237 11.74 -31.49 3.21
N ASP A 238 11.97 -30.80 4.33
CA ASP A 238 10.97 -30.56 5.37
C ASP A 238 9.81 -29.68 4.88
N ASN A 239 10.06 -28.86 3.85
CA ASN A 239 9.09 -27.95 3.25
C ASN A 239 8.45 -28.53 1.96
N LYS A 240 8.88 -29.71 1.50
CA LYS A 240 8.40 -30.38 0.27
C LYS A 240 7.23 -31.37 0.49
N ASN A 241 6.42 -31.17 1.52
CA ASN A 241 5.33 -32.07 1.87
C ASN A 241 3.94 -31.55 1.41
N ILE A 242 3.88 -30.87 0.25
CA ILE A 242 2.63 -30.32 -0.26
C ILE A 242 2.07 -31.23 -1.35
N ASP A 243 0.82 -31.66 -1.16
CA ASP A 243 0.07 -32.36 -2.20
C ASP A 243 -0.58 -31.35 -3.15
N PHE A 244 0.09 -31.05 -4.24
CA PHE A 244 -0.42 -30.12 -5.27
C PHE A 244 -1.64 -30.63 -6.02
N SER A 245 -1.99 -31.92 -5.90
CA SER A 245 -3.20 -32.47 -6.53
C SER A 245 -4.46 -31.81 -5.98
N THR A 246 -4.44 -31.40 -4.71
CA THR A 246 -5.50 -30.63 -4.04
C THR A 246 -5.77 -29.30 -4.73
N TYR A 247 -4.77 -28.68 -5.35
CA TYR A 247 -4.85 -27.37 -5.98
C TYR A 247 -4.86 -27.44 -7.52
N ALA A 248 -4.90 -28.63 -8.12
CA ALA A 248 -4.80 -28.82 -9.56
C ALA A 248 -5.91 -28.10 -10.36
N SER A 249 -7.11 -27.94 -9.76
CA SER A 249 -8.23 -27.22 -10.38
C SER A 249 -7.98 -25.72 -10.63
N TYR A 250 -6.97 -25.12 -9.99
CA TYR A 250 -6.62 -23.72 -10.18
C TYR A 250 -5.68 -23.48 -11.37
N GLY A 251 -5.10 -24.55 -11.93
CA GLY A 251 -4.18 -24.50 -13.08
C GLY A 251 -2.75 -24.93 -12.72
N GLU A 252 -1.99 -25.28 -13.77
CA GLU A 252 -0.64 -25.86 -13.59
C GLU A 252 0.35 -24.92 -12.93
N LYS A 253 0.25 -23.61 -13.15
CA LYS A 253 1.09 -22.60 -12.49
C LYS A 253 0.46 -22.18 -11.16
N GLN A 254 -0.81 -21.82 -11.18
CA GLN A 254 -1.51 -21.24 -10.04
C GLN A 254 -1.61 -22.18 -8.83
N LYS A 255 -1.50 -23.51 -9.03
CA LYS A 255 -1.50 -24.47 -7.92
C LYS A 255 -0.41 -24.16 -6.87
N TYR A 256 0.73 -23.60 -7.27
CA TYR A 256 1.78 -23.20 -6.33
C TYR A 256 1.36 -22.02 -5.46
N ALA A 257 0.73 -21.00 -6.05
CA ALA A 257 0.22 -19.86 -5.31
C ALA A 257 -0.88 -20.26 -4.32
N TYR A 258 -1.87 -21.04 -4.77
CA TYR A 258 -2.97 -21.47 -3.89
C TYR A 258 -2.49 -22.39 -2.76
N ALA A 259 -1.52 -23.27 -3.03
CA ALA A 259 -0.90 -24.09 -2.00
C ALA A 259 -0.12 -23.25 -0.98
N PHE A 260 0.65 -22.26 -1.47
CA PHE A 260 1.37 -21.33 -0.59
C PHE A 260 0.41 -20.53 0.29
N ILE A 261 -0.63 -19.92 -0.30
CA ILE A 261 -1.65 -19.13 0.42
C ILE A 261 -2.31 -19.98 1.51
N ASP A 262 -2.70 -21.20 1.19
CA ASP A 262 -3.34 -22.11 2.15
C ASP A 262 -2.43 -22.39 3.35
N LYS A 263 -1.16 -22.75 3.09
CA LYS A 263 -0.17 -23.03 4.14
C LYS A 263 0.23 -21.79 4.93
N PHE A 264 0.34 -20.64 4.28
CA PHE A 264 0.54 -19.36 4.96
C PHE A 264 -0.60 -19.08 5.94
N ILE A 265 -1.86 -19.23 5.51
CA ILE A 265 -3.04 -19.05 6.36
C ILE A 265 -3.06 -20.06 7.51
N GLU A 266 -2.74 -21.33 7.25
CA GLU A 266 -2.67 -22.37 8.28
C GLU A 266 -1.73 -22.00 9.43
N ASN A 267 -0.58 -21.40 9.10
CA ASN A 267 0.46 -21.03 10.06
C ASN A 267 0.23 -19.65 10.72
N ALA A 268 -0.56 -18.77 10.10
CA ALA A 268 -0.72 -17.38 10.50
C ALA A 268 -1.31 -17.21 11.92
N VAL A 269 -0.90 -16.16 12.62
CA VAL A 269 -1.58 -15.56 13.77
C VAL A 269 -2.04 -14.18 13.35
N PHE A 270 -3.35 -13.99 13.30
CA PHE A 270 -3.92 -12.75 12.81
C PHE A 270 -4.00 -11.68 13.90
N HIS A 271 -3.51 -10.51 13.56
CA HIS A 271 -3.57 -9.29 14.36
C HIS A 271 -4.47 -8.26 13.68
N ASP A 272 -4.93 -7.27 14.43
CA ASP A 272 -5.73 -6.15 13.94
C ASP A 272 -4.88 -4.89 13.66
N ASP A 273 -3.55 -4.97 13.89
CA ASP A 273 -2.59 -3.89 13.66
C ASP A 273 -1.17 -4.46 13.49
N ASP A 274 -0.42 -3.99 12.47
CA ASP A 274 0.98 -4.39 12.23
C ASP A 274 1.91 -4.04 13.40
N GLY A 275 1.61 -2.99 14.17
CA GLY A 275 2.38 -2.64 15.37
C GLY A 275 2.24 -3.68 16.47
N LYS A 276 1.05 -4.28 16.64
CA LYS A 276 0.85 -5.40 17.57
C LYS A 276 1.57 -6.65 17.09
N ALA A 277 1.50 -6.93 15.78
CA ALA A 277 2.19 -8.07 15.18
C ALA A 277 3.71 -7.99 15.41
N VAL A 278 4.34 -6.85 15.10
CA VAL A 278 5.79 -6.69 15.29
C VAL A 278 6.20 -6.71 16.76
N ASN A 279 5.37 -6.16 17.65
CA ASN A 279 5.65 -6.21 19.10
C ASN A 279 5.61 -7.65 19.63
N LYS A 280 4.63 -8.46 19.20
CA LYS A 280 4.60 -9.88 19.58
C LYS A 280 5.82 -10.62 19.02
N LEU A 281 6.12 -10.42 17.74
CA LEU A 281 7.30 -11.01 17.11
C LEU A 281 8.59 -10.67 17.88
N ALA A 282 8.78 -9.41 18.28
CA ALA A 282 9.96 -9.00 19.04
C ALA A 282 10.10 -9.67 20.40
N GLN A 283 8.98 -10.08 21.02
CA GLN A 283 8.96 -10.71 22.33
C GLN A 283 9.02 -12.24 22.28
N THR A 284 8.77 -12.87 21.12
CA THR A 284 8.64 -14.32 21.02
C THR A 284 9.73 -14.91 20.13
N PRO A 285 10.83 -15.42 20.71
CA PRO A 285 11.90 -16.10 19.98
C PRO A 285 11.36 -17.29 19.17
N GLY A 286 11.76 -17.39 17.92
CA GLY A 286 11.33 -18.45 17.01
C GLY A 286 10.04 -18.15 16.24
N ASP A 287 9.34 -17.03 16.52
CA ASP A 287 8.25 -16.57 15.70
C ASP A 287 8.76 -15.88 14.42
N ILE A 288 7.92 -15.88 13.40
CA ILE A 288 8.14 -15.21 12.11
C ILE A 288 6.97 -14.26 11.83
N GLY A 289 7.15 -13.32 10.90
CA GLY A 289 6.11 -12.36 10.59
C GLY A 289 6.12 -11.93 9.14
N TRP A 290 4.92 -11.55 8.65
CA TRP A 290 4.70 -10.81 7.41
C TRP A 290 4.12 -9.45 7.76
N ILE A 291 4.95 -8.42 7.81
CA ILE A 291 4.66 -7.16 8.51
C ILE A 291 5.17 -5.98 7.68
N VAL A 292 4.49 -4.83 7.77
CA VAL A 292 4.96 -3.57 7.19
C VAL A 292 6.33 -3.21 7.77
N TYR A 293 7.31 -3.02 6.89
CA TYR A 293 8.71 -2.84 7.27
C TYR A 293 8.92 -1.63 8.19
N SER A 294 8.25 -0.50 7.93
CA SER A 294 8.37 0.69 8.76
C SER A 294 7.93 0.49 10.22
N LYS A 295 7.11 -0.53 10.50
CA LYS A 295 6.64 -0.81 11.87
C LYS A 295 7.75 -1.27 12.81
N ILE A 296 8.86 -1.75 12.28
CA ILE A 296 10.03 -2.09 13.10
C ILE A 296 10.58 -0.88 13.87
N GLN A 297 10.39 0.34 13.34
CA GLN A 297 10.80 1.58 14.00
C GLN A 297 9.87 1.98 15.16
N ASN A 298 8.65 1.47 15.17
CA ASN A 298 7.62 1.79 16.16
C ASN A 298 7.57 0.81 17.32
N VAL A 299 8.46 -0.18 17.36
CA VAL A 299 8.55 -1.07 18.50
C VAL A 299 8.97 -0.25 19.70
N LYS A 300 8.09 -0.16 20.69
CA LYS A 300 8.29 0.62 21.92
C LYS A 300 9.54 0.20 22.69
N GLU A 301 10.08 -0.94 22.37
CA GLU A 301 11.29 -1.53 22.90
C GLU A 301 12.32 -1.67 21.78
N SER A 302 12.73 -0.54 21.18
CA SER A 302 13.76 -0.53 20.12
C SER A 302 15.05 -1.27 20.56
N GLU A 303 15.34 -1.29 21.87
CA GLU A 303 16.37 -2.14 22.45
C GLU A 303 16.00 -3.63 22.42
N ALA A 304 14.72 -3.99 22.58
CA ALA A 304 14.28 -5.37 22.52
C ALA A 304 14.39 -5.92 21.11
N ILE A 305 14.19 -5.13 20.07
CA ILE A 305 14.37 -5.57 18.68
C ILE A 305 15.83 -5.88 18.38
N THR A 306 16.74 -4.97 18.72
CA THR A 306 18.19 -5.21 18.57
C THR A 306 18.63 -6.40 19.40
N LYS A 307 18.10 -6.55 20.61
CA LYS A 307 18.36 -7.67 21.50
C LYS A 307 17.61 -8.95 21.10
N ALA A 308 16.48 -8.83 20.41
CA ALA A 308 15.70 -9.97 19.90
C ALA A 308 16.31 -10.60 18.65
N ASN A 309 17.36 -10.03 18.09
CA ASN A 309 17.95 -10.49 16.84
C ASN A 309 16.91 -10.63 15.72
N LEU A 310 16.09 -9.60 15.53
CA LEU A 310 15.17 -9.60 14.41
C LEU A 310 15.95 -9.61 13.10
N VAL A 311 15.62 -10.58 12.27
CA VAL A 311 16.19 -10.81 10.95
C VAL A 311 15.16 -10.42 9.91
N ILE A 312 15.58 -9.64 8.92
CA ILE A 312 14.77 -9.35 7.74
C ILE A 312 15.19 -10.38 6.67
N GLY A 313 14.25 -11.19 6.21
CA GLY A 313 14.50 -12.35 5.37
C GLY A 313 15.63 -12.17 4.35
N ALA A 314 15.42 -11.35 3.32
CA ALA A 314 16.43 -11.15 2.27
C ALA A 314 17.69 -10.39 2.74
N LEU A 315 17.68 -9.70 3.87
CA LEU A 315 18.82 -8.93 4.39
C LEU A 315 19.69 -9.72 5.36
N GLY A 316 19.23 -10.88 5.83
CA GLY A 316 19.96 -11.69 6.81
C GLY A 316 19.98 -11.06 8.20
N SER A 317 20.91 -11.54 9.05
CA SER A 317 21.01 -11.16 10.47
C SER A 317 21.93 -9.97 10.75
N ASP A 318 22.72 -9.54 9.79
CA ASP A 318 23.72 -8.49 10.00
C ASP A 318 23.14 -7.10 9.73
N ASN A 319 22.55 -6.54 10.76
CA ASN A 319 21.87 -5.24 10.68
C ASN A 319 22.80 -4.05 10.93
N ASP A 320 24.06 -4.29 11.26
CA ASP A 320 24.95 -3.23 11.77
C ASP A 320 25.78 -2.55 10.68
N ASN A 321 25.83 -3.10 9.45
CA ASN A 321 26.90 -2.76 8.53
C ASN A 321 26.48 -2.45 7.09
N GLY A 322 25.32 -1.90 6.90
CA GLY A 322 24.81 -1.51 5.59
C GLY A 322 23.76 -2.47 5.06
N ALA A 323 22.83 -1.94 4.31
CA ALA A 323 21.60 -2.60 3.86
C ALA A 323 21.80 -3.94 3.17
N THR A 324 22.97 -4.15 2.59
CA THR A 324 23.26 -5.36 1.80
C THR A 324 24.29 -6.26 2.44
N LYS A 325 24.81 -5.92 3.61
CA LYS A 325 25.77 -6.79 4.29
C LYS A 325 25.04 -7.99 4.90
N GLY A 326 25.46 -9.17 4.55
CA GLY A 326 24.77 -10.42 4.91
C GLY A 326 23.52 -10.70 4.07
N ALA A 327 23.16 -9.81 3.15
CA ALA A 327 22.04 -10.02 2.24
C ALA A 327 22.32 -11.19 1.29
N SER A 328 21.36 -12.06 1.18
CA SER A 328 21.31 -13.11 0.16
C SER A 328 20.05 -12.94 -0.67
N SER A 329 20.05 -13.45 -1.91
CA SER A 329 18.82 -13.51 -2.67
C SER A 329 17.81 -14.39 -1.95
N MET A 330 16.64 -13.84 -1.63
CA MET A 330 15.53 -14.61 -1.12
C MET A 330 14.96 -15.48 -2.25
N LYS A 331 14.81 -16.78 -2.01
CA LYS A 331 14.16 -17.68 -2.97
C LYS A 331 12.66 -17.40 -2.98
N GLY A 332 12.12 -17.12 -4.16
CA GLY A 332 10.75 -16.68 -4.36
C GLY A 332 10.66 -15.16 -4.35
N PHE A 333 10.35 -14.55 -3.21
CA PHE A 333 10.26 -13.09 -3.07
C PHE A 333 10.59 -12.62 -1.65
N GLY A 334 11.27 -11.48 -1.53
CA GLY A 334 11.67 -10.92 -0.24
C GLY A 334 10.62 -10.01 0.39
N GLY A 335 9.61 -9.59 -0.36
CA GLY A 335 8.58 -8.71 0.14
C GLY A 335 7.52 -8.35 -0.88
N PHE A 336 6.64 -7.42 -0.48
CA PHE A 336 5.57 -6.85 -1.31
C PHE A 336 5.67 -5.33 -1.32
N MET A 337 5.78 -4.75 -2.51
CA MET A 337 5.73 -3.32 -2.75
C MET A 337 4.31 -2.91 -3.13
N TYR A 338 3.58 -2.36 -2.19
CA TYR A 338 2.31 -1.70 -2.44
C TYR A 338 2.53 -0.20 -2.59
N LYS A 339 1.60 0.51 -3.21
CA LYS A 339 1.86 1.86 -3.68
C LYS A 339 0.94 2.89 -3.03
N HIS A 340 1.42 4.12 -2.97
CA HIS A 340 0.58 5.28 -2.72
C HIS A 340 0.31 6.00 -4.04
N TYR A 341 -0.97 6.14 -4.37
CA TYR A 341 -1.47 6.67 -5.62
C TYR A 341 -2.09 8.05 -5.40
N PRO A 342 -1.35 9.15 -5.65
CA PRO A 342 -1.95 10.47 -5.66
C PRO A 342 -2.83 10.63 -6.89
N THR A 343 -4.01 11.23 -6.70
CA THR A 343 -4.99 11.40 -7.76
C THR A 343 -5.70 12.74 -7.65
N VAL A 344 -6.24 13.23 -8.77
CA VAL A 344 -7.07 14.43 -8.86
C VAL A 344 -8.53 14.00 -8.94
N MET A 345 -9.40 14.66 -8.18
CA MET A 345 -10.84 14.37 -8.22
C MET A 345 -11.46 14.93 -9.51
N PRO A 346 -12.40 14.22 -10.17
CA PRO A 346 -13.00 14.68 -11.42
C PRO A 346 -13.86 15.95 -11.27
N ASN A 347 -14.25 16.27 -10.04
CA ASN A 347 -14.96 17.49 -9.65
C ASN A 347 -14.08 18.46 -8.85
N ALA A 348 -12.75 18.34 -8.96
CA ALA A 348 -11.80 19.18 -8.24
C ALA A 348 -12.08 20.66 -8.45
N LYS A 349 -12.19 21.40 -7.35
CA LYS A 349 -12.33 22.87 -7.39
C LYS A 349 -11.02 23.56 -7.78
N TYR A 350 -9.89 22.99 -7.39
CA TYR A 350 -8.55 23.54 -7.57
C TYR A 350 -7.62 22.51 -8.24
N PRO A 351 -7.84 22.16 -9.52
CA PRO A 351 -7.06 21.14 -10.20
C PRO A 351 -5.56 21.48 -10.34
N TYR A 352 -5.21 22.72 -10.67
CA TYR A 352 -3.79 23.13 -10.74
C TYR A 352 -3.10 23.08 -9.36
N ALA A 353 -3.76 23.53 -8.30
CA ALA A 353 -3.22 23.47 -6.95
C ALA A 353 -3.08 22.03 -6.47
N THR A 354 -4.00 21.13 -6.88
CA THR A 354 -3.89 19.68 -6.61
C THR A 354 -2.68 19.10 -7.32
N CYS A 355 -2.50 19.36 -8.62
CA CYS A 355 -1.34 18.91 -9.39
C CYS A 355 -0.02 19.47 -8.81
N ALA A 356 0.00 20.74 -8.40
CA ALA A 356 1.17 21.36 -7.78
C ALA A 356 1.55 20.70 -6.44
N PHE A 357 0.56 20.36 -5.62
CA PHE A 357 0.81 19.66 -4.36
C PHE A 357 1.32 18.24 -4.60
N ILE A 358 0.72 17.48 -5.54
CA ILE A 358 1.21 16.16 -5.94
C ILE A 358 2.63 16.26 -6.50
N ASN A 359 2.91 17.23 -7.37
CA ASN A 359 4.25 17.47 -7.92
C ASN A 359 5.28 17.69 -6.80
N LEU A 360 4.98 18.59 -5.84
CA LEU A 360 5.87 18.85 -4.70
C LEU A 360 6.18 17.57 -3.92
N LEU A 361 5.14 16.81 -3.56
CA LEU A 361 5.30 15.61 -2.74
C LEU A 361 6.12 14.52 -3.45
N SER A 362 5.99 14.40 -4.76
CA SER A 362 6.54 13.29 -5.53
C SER A 362 7.88 13.57 -6.22
N THR A 363 8.25 14.85 -6.42
CA THR A 363 9.40 15.22 -7.24
C THR A 363 10.44 16.08 -6.52
N THR A 364 10.22 16.40 -5.23
CA THR A 364 11.18 17.19 -4.45
C THR A 364 11.58 16.50 -3.15
N GLU A 365 12.86 16.64 -2.77
CA GLU A 365 13.33 16.13 -1.47
C GLU A 365 12.56 16.75 -0.29
N THR A 366 12.28 18.06 -0.36
CA THR A 366 11.56 18.77 0.71
C THR A 366 10.13 18.26 0.85
N GLY A 367 9.41 18.08 -0.26
CA GLY A 367 8.05 17.54 -0.24
C GLY A 367 8.00 16.10 0.24
N TYR A 368 8.95 15.27 -0.22
CA TYR A 368 9.05 13.87 0.15
C TYR A 368 9.62 13.63 1.55
N SER A 369 10.28 14.62 2.17
CA SER A 369 10.97 14.48 3.46
C SER A 369 10.12 13.89 4.58
N VAL A 370 8.79 14.06 4.50
CA VAL A 370 7.83 13.52 5.49
C VAL A 370 7.75 12.00 5.50
N TRP A 371 8.17 11.32 4.44
CA TRP A 371 8.29 9.86 4.34
C TRP A 371 9.72 9.36 4.41
N ALA A 372 10.70 10.20 4.08
CA ALA A 372 12.11 9.82 3.98
C ALA A 372 12.74 9.30 5.28
N VAL A 373 12.08 9.52 6.41
CA VAL A 373 12.52 9.04 7.73
C VAL A 373 12.08 7.60 8.03
N ASP A 374 11.17 7.03 7.24
CA ASP A 374 10.66 5.68 7.47
C ASP A 374 11.41 4.66 6.59
N VAL A 375 11.81 3.53 7.17
CA VAL A 375 12.30 2.39 6.39
C VAL A 375 11.18 1.78 5.60
N GLY A 376 11.48 1.25 4.41
CA GLY A 376 10.48 0.63 3.57
C GLY A 376 9.56 1.60 2.83
N ASP A 377 9.80 2.91 2.93
CA ASP A 377 9.15 3.93 2.12
C ASP A 377 10.13 4.39 1.03
N TYR A 378 9.81 4.08 -0.23
CA TYR A 378 10.72 4.33 -1.36
C TYR A 378 10.05 5.25 -2.39
N PRO A 379 10.64 6.44 -2.66
CA PRO A 379 10.12 7.32 -3.71
C PRO A 379 10.24 6.66 -5.08
N THR A 380 9.25 6.88 -5.94
CA THR A 380 9.34 6.47 -7.35
C THR A 380 10.18 7.45 -8.17
N MET A 381 10.50 8.63 -7.64
CA MET A 381 11.39 9.62 -8.24
C MET A 381 12.86 9.27 -7.95
N PRO A 382 13.66 8.85 -8.95
CA PRO A 382 15.01 8.36 -8.71
C PRO A 382 15.98 9.41 -8.16
N SER A 383 15.74 10.70 -8.44
CA SER A 383 16.60 11.81 -7.98
C SER A 383 16.40 12.16 -6.52
N ILE A 384 15.34 11.71 -5.85
CA ILE A 384 15.14 11.97 -4.43
C ILE A 384 16.19 11.21 -3.63
N ASN A 385 16.92 11.96 -2.81
CA ASN A 385 17.98 11.40 -1.98
C ASN A 385 17.42 10.40 -0.96
N LYS A 386 17.93 9.18 -1.01
CA LYS A 386 17.58 8.07 -0.13
C LYS A 386 18.51 7.95 1.09
N ASP A 387 19.51 8.82 1.19
CA ASP A 387 20.40 8.85 2.35
C ASP A 387 19.66 9.35 3.58
N ARG A 388 19.38 8.44 4.48
CA ARG A 388 18.61 8.70 5.70
C ARG A 388 19.22 9.76 6.58
N THR A 389 20.56 9.89 6.58
CA THR A 389 21.25 10.92 7.37
C THR A 389 20.94 12.32 6.85
N LYS A 390 20.74 12.48 5.53
CA LYS A 390 20.36 13.74 4.91
C LYS A 390 18.88 14.04 5.03
N ASN A 391 18.04 13.00 5.15
CA ASN A 391 16.58 13.09 5.22
C ASN A 391 16.05 13.04 6.66
N GLY A 392 16.79 13.54 7.63
CA GLY A 392 16.34 13.64 9.01
C GLY A 392 16.61 12.39 9.87
N TYR A 393 17.40 11.46 9.38
CA TYR A 393 17.91 10.38 10.23
C TYR A 393 18.79 10.95 11.35
N VAL A 394 18.53 10.51 12.58
CA VAL A 394 19.34 10.86 13.76
C VAL A 394 19.88 9.57 14.36
N ASP A 395 21.21 9.44 14.36
CA ASP A 395 21.87 8.26 14.92
C ASP A 395 21.48 8.05 16.39
N GLY A 396 21.24 6.81 16.76
CA GLY A 396 20.79 6.44 18.09
C GLY A 396 19.31 6.73 18.41
N VAL A 397 18.59 7.48 17.54
CA VAL A 397 17.15 7.74 17.67
C VAL A 397 16.36 6.89 16.69
N ASN A 398 16.72 6.94 15.42
CA ASN A 398 16.14 6.10 14.36
C ASN A 398 16.98 4.82 14.24
N LYS A 399 16.92 4.00 15.28
CA LYS A 399 17.68 2.75 15.28
C LYS A 399 17.06 1.77 14.29
N PHE A 400 17.89 0.84 13.85
CA PHE A 400 17.51 -0.34 13.10
C PHE A 400 16.29 -0.18 12.17
N PRO A 401 16.35 -0.62 10.98
CA PRO A 401 17.50 -0.84 10.10
C PRO A 401 17.71 0.33 9.13
N CYS A 402 17.46 1.56 9.58
CA CYS A 402 17.43 2.74 8.72
C CYS A 402 18.70 2.92 7.88
N LEU A 403 19.86 2.69 8.46
CA LEU A 403 21.13 2.76 7.71
C LEU A 403 21.30 1.60 6.75
N ASN A 404 20.58 0.49 6.98
CA ASN A 404 20.73 -0.77 6.28
C ASN A 404 19.54 -1.01 5.32
N ASP A 405 18.64 -0.05 5.19
CA ASP A 405 17.50 -0.16 4.30
C ASP A 405 17.94 -0.02 2.83
N PRO A 406 17.84 -1.06 2.01
CA PRO A 406 18.20 -0.97 0.59
C PRO A 406 17.22 -0.08 -0.16
N THR A 407 17.55 0.25 -1.39
CA THR A 407 16.66 1.01 -2.25
C THR A 407 15.59 0.13 -2.88
N SER A 408 14.55 0.77 -3.46
CA SER A 408 13.54 0.06 -4.26
C SER A 408 14.16 -0.76 -5.38
N ASP A 409 15.25 -0.29 -6.00
CA ASP A 409 15.92 -1.02 -7.07
C ASP A 409 16.52 -2.34 -6.60
N TRP A 410 17.03 -2.37 -5.36
CA TRP A 410 17.54 -3.62 -4.76
C TRP A 410 16.39 -4.61 -4.51
N TRP A 411 15.27 -4.13 -3.98
CA TRP A 411 14.10 -4.97 -3.73
C TRP A 411 13.44 -5.46 -5.02
N ASN A 412 13.44 -4.64 -6.09
CA ASN A 412 12.88 -4.99 -7.39
C ASN A 412 13.78 -5.91 -8.22
N ASP A 413 15.07 -6.01 -7.88
CA ASP A 413 16.02 -6.87 -8.59
C ASP A 413 15.70 -8.35 -8.31
N ALA A 414 15.35 -9.09 -9.36
CA ALA A 414 15.00 -10.52 -9.27
C ALA A 414 16.12 -11.40 -8.71
N SER A 415 17.37 -10.93 -8.80
CA SER A 415 18.53 -11.63 -8.23
C SER A 415 18.81 -11.27 -6.76
N LYS A 416 18.06 -10.33 -6.19
CA LYS A 416 18.24 -9.82 -4.82
C LYS A 416 16.94 -9.91 -4.02
N GLY A 417 16.17 -8.83 -3.93
CA GLY A 417 14.93 -8.77 -3.16
C GLY A 417 13.75 -9.46 -3.81
N ALA A 418 13.70 -9.50 -5.14
CA ALA A 418 12.66 -10.14 -5.94
C ALA A 418 11.23 -9.81 -5.50
N ALA A 419 10.98 -8.57 -5.03
CA ALA A 419 9.71 -8.19 -4.44
C ALA A 419 8.54 -8.35 -5.42
N VAL A 420 7.40 -8.75 -4.90
CA VAL A 420 6.11 -8.70 -5.60
C VAL A 420 5.68 -7.24 -5.69
N ILE A 421 5.25 -6.79 -6.87
CA ILE A 421 4.86 -5.39 -7.08
C ILE A 421 3.35 -5.31 -7.33
N GLU A 422 2.68 -4.43 -6.61
CA GLU A 422 1.26 -4.20 -6.73
C GLU A 422 0.84 -3.75 -8.13
N THR A 423 -0.19 -4.40 -8.68
CA THR A 423 -0.79 -4.08 -9.98
C THR A 423 -2.31 -4.04 -9.85
N PRO A 424 -2.91 -2.85 -9.68
CA PRO A 424 -4.34 -2.69 -9.41
C PRO A 424 -5.26 -3.34 -10.46
N SER A 425 -4.89 -3.28 -11.75
CA SER A 425 -5.66 -3.90 -12.84
C SER A 425 -5.70 -5.42 -12.71
N TYR A 426 -4.60 -6.07 -12.32
CA TYR A 426 -4.57 -7.51 -12.07
C TYR A 426 -5.40 -7.86 -10.83
N ILE A 427 -5.21 -7.15 -9.73
CA ILE A 427 -5.93 -7.37 -8.48
C ILE A 427 -7.44 -7.32 -8.71
N LYS A 428 -7.95 -6.29 -9.41
CA LYS A 428 -9.36 -6.16 -9.78
C LYS A 428 -9.91 -7.44 -10.44
N THR A 429 -9.15 -8.04 -11.36
CA THR A 429 -9.62 -9.20 -12.13
C THR A 429 -9.71 -10.48 -11.31
N LYS A 430 -8.86 -10.63 -10.30
CA LYS A 430 -8.71 -11.87 -9.50
C LYS A 430 -9.36 -11.79 -8.13
N TYR A 431 -9.70 -10.60 -7.65
CA TYR A 431 -10.16 -10.35 -6.29
C TYR A 431 -11.24 -11.34 -5.81
N ASN A 432 -12.35 -11.44 -6.53
CA ASN A 432 -13.48 -12.25 -6.06
C ASN A 432 -13.13 -13.75 -5.91
N SER A 433 -12.38 -14.29 -6.85
CA SER A 433 -12.01 -15.72 -6.83
C SER A 433 -11.00 -16.04 -5.73
N VAL A 434 -9.98 -15.19 -5.57
CA VAL A 434 -8.93 -15.39 -4.57
C VAL A 434 -9.46 -15.09 -3.16
N MET A 435 -10.22 -14.01 -2.99
CA MET A 435 -10.88 -13.68 -1.72
C MET A 435 -11.81 -14.82 -1.24
N ALA A 436 -12.57 -15.43 -2.15
CA ALA A 436 -13.40 -16.57 -1.80
C ALA A 436 -12.58 -17.79 -1.36
N PHE A 437 -11.41 -18.02 -1.94
CA PHE A 437 -10.49 -19.06 -1.51
C PHE A 437 -9.93 -18.76 -0.11
N ILE A 438 -9.38 -17.56 0.09
CA ILE A 438 -8.79 -17.11 1.35
C ILE A 438 -9.80 -17.21 2.49
N THR A 439 -11.05 -16.76 2.26
CA THR A 439 -12.13 -16.82 3.26
C THR A 439 -12.42 -18.26 3.69
N ARG A 440 -12.45 -19.21 2.74
CA ARG A 440 -12.63 -20.63 3.06
C ARG A 440 -11.44 -21.21 3.83
N ALA A 441 -10.20 -20.89 3.41
CA ALA A 441 -8.99 -21.35 4.08
C ALA A 441 -8.94 -20.86 5.54
N ILE A 442 -9.30 -19.58 5.78
CA ILE A 442 -9.38 -19.03 7.15
C ILE A 442 -10.49 -19.71 7.97
N ALA A 443 -11.64 -20.01 7.37
CA ALA A 443 -12.73 -20.68 8.07
C ALA A 443 -12.42 -22.16 8.40
N ALA A 444 -11.51 -22.79 7.67
CA ALA A 444 -11.07 -24.17 7.89
C ALA A 444 -9.91 -24.31 8.91
N LYS A 445 -9.27 -23.20 9.27
CA LYS A 445 -8.17 -23.10 10.24
C LYS A 445 -8.65 -23.30 11.68
#